data_a7501ba25c3c875307fcdcbe1f967efa
#
_entry.id   a7501ba25c3c875307fcdcbe1f967efa
#
_cell.length_a   1.000
_cell.length_b   1.000
_cell.length_c   1.000
_cell.angle_alpha   90.00
_cell.angle_beta   90.00
_cell.angle_gamma   90.00
#
_symmetry.space_group_name_H-M   'P 1'
#
loop_
_entity.id
_entity.type
_entity.pdbx_description
1 polymer ?
#
loop_
_entity_poly.entity_id
_entity_poly.type
_entity_poly.pdbx_seq_one_letter_code
_entity_poly.pdbx_strand_id
1 'polypeptide(L)'
;MAGKTINPTRMELTRLKAKQKTALRGHKLLKDKRDGLMKQFMQEVRRTRQLRKRVEEGLAPANAAFTVASAVMSPEMLEQALMAPRLSTEVTVDQRNIMSIAVPVFHRAEQEAQPDLACYGFAQTSGELDDALQALNRVYSDLLELAQAEKTVQLLAQDIERTRRRVNALEYVVIPENQRNIRYITMKLEENERGNTTRLMKVKDMVLQDAHHYKS
;
A
#
# COMPACT_ATOMS: atom_id res chain seq x y z
N MET A 1 16.21 9.39 24.57
CA MET A 1 14.84 8.91 24.89
C MET A 1 14.88 8.29 26.27
N ALA A 2 14.13 8.83 27.24
CA ALA A 2 14.06 8.29 28.59
C ALA A 2 13.49 6.87 28.52
N GLY A 3 14.27 5.88 28.91
CA GLY A 3 13.87 4.49 28.93
C GLY A 3 12.70 4.31 29.88
N LYS A 4 11.62 3.75 29.37
CA LYS A 4 10.46 3.38 30.18
C LYS A 4 10.96 2.44 31.29
N THR A 5 10.94 2.88 32.54
CA THR A 5 11.33 2.07 33.69
C THR A 5 10.40 0.86 33.77
N ILE A 6 10.96 -0.32 33.50
CA ILE A 6 10.20 -1.57 33.53
C ILE A 6 10.41 -2.22 34.87
N ASN A 7 9.32 -2.59 35.55
CA ASN A 7 9.39 -3.32 36.82
C ASN A 7 9.88 -4.76 36.59
N PRO A 8 10.98 -5.19 37.23
CA PRO A 8 11.56 -6.52 37.03
C PRO A 8 10.78 -7.59 37.78
N THR A 9 9.66 -8.03 37.19
CA THR A 9 8.81 -9.12 37.75
C THR A 9 8.76 -10.33 36.82
N ARG A 10 8.56 -11.53 37.37
CA ARG A 10 8.39 -12.76 36.57
C ARG A 10 7.22 -12.66 35.60
N MET A 11 6.14 -11.99 35.99
CA MET A 11 4.96 -11.77 35.17
C MET A 11 5.27 -10.91 33.94
N GLU A 12 6.01 -9.80 34.13
CA GLU A 12 6.41 -8.93 33.04
C GLU A 12 7.44 -9.61 32.10
N LEU A 13 8.32 -10.45 32.63
CA LEU A 13 9.22 -11.26 31.81
C LEU A 13 8.45 -12.19 30.86
N THR A 14 7.43 -12.89 31.37
CA THR A 14 6.58 -13.79 30.57
C THR A 14 5.82 -13.02 29.50
N ARG A 15 5.26 -11.87 29.86
CA ARG A 15 4.56 -10.97 28.94
C ARG A 15 5.49 -10.47 27.81
N LEU A 16 6.70 -10.04 28.13
CA LEU A 16 7.67 -9.56 27.15
C LEU A 16 8.17 -10.70 26.23
N LYS A 17 8.38 -11.89 26.75
CA LYS A 17 8.72 -13.08 25.94
C LYS A 17 7.61 -13.41 24.94
N ALA A 18 6.34 -13.36 25.37
CA ALA A 18 5.19 -13.58 24.50
C ALA A 18 5.10 -12.46 23.42
N LYS A 19 5.28 -11.19 23.82
CA LYS A 19 5.31 -10.02 22.91
C LYS A 19 6.44 -10.15 21.89
N GLN A 20 7.62 -10.57 22.29
CA GLN A 20 8.74 -10.80 21.38
C GLN A 20 8.43 -11.90 20.35
N LYS A 21 7.86 -13.04 20.79
CA LYS A 21 7.46 -14.12 19.90
C LYS A 21 6.45 -13.64 18.85
N THR A 22 5.46 -12.85 19.27
CA THR A 22 4.46 -12.25 18.38
C THR A 22 5.10 -11.25 17.41
N ALA A 23 6.01 -10.40 17.89
CA ALA A 23 6.73 -9.43 17.06
C ALA A 23 7.58 -10.11 15.97
N LEU A 24 8.29 -11.18 16.30
CA LEU A 24 9.08 -11.98 15.35
C LEU A 24 8.20 -12.64 14.27
N ARG A 25 7.06 -13.21 14.66
CA ARG A 25 6.09 -13.76 13.71
C ARG A 25 5.49 -12.67 12.82
N GLY A 26 5.08 -11.55 13.41
CA GLY A 26 4.54 -10.40 12.69
C GLY A 26 5.53 -9.81 11.71
N HIS A 27 6.80 -9.70 12.10
CA HIS A 27 7.87 -9.24 11.22
C HIS A 27 8.00 -10.14 9.98
N LYS A 28 8.05 -11.47 10.17
CA LYS A 28 8.12 -12.43 9.06
C LYS A 28 6.92 -12.31 8.12
N LEU A 29 5.69 -12.31 8.66
CA LEU A 29 4.46 -12.21 7.86
C LEU A 29 4.37 -10.90 7.09
N LEU A 30 4.76 -9.76 7.71
CA LEU A 30 4.77 -8.46 7.03
C LEU A 30 5.86 -8.37 5.95
N LYS A 31 7.00 -9.03 6.16
CA LYS A 31 8.05 -9.15 5.14
C LYS A 31 7.55 -9.95 3.94
N ASP A 32 6.94 -11.11 4.18
CA ASP A 32 6.36 -11.95 3.14
C ASP A 32 5.23 -11.21 2.39
N LYS A 33 4.36 -10.47 3.11
CA LYS A 33 3.34 -9.59 2.49
C LYS A 33 3.99 -8.52 1.62
N ARG A 34 5.02 -7.83 2.10
CA ARG A 34 5.73 -6.79 1.33
C ARG A 34 6.30 -7.35 0.03
N ASP A 35 6.92 -8.52 0.11
CA ASP A 35 7.57 -9.16 -1.04
C ASP A 35 6.53 -9.64 -2.07
N GLY A 36 5.36 -10.12 -1.61
CA GLY A 36 4.21 -10.42 -2.46
C GLY A 36 3.64 -9.18 -3.15
N LEU A 37 3.44 -8.08 -2.39
CA LEU A 37 2.98 -6.80 -2.94
C LEU A 37 3.96 -6.24 -3.97
N MET A 38 5.27 -6.38 -3.75
CA MET A 38 6.29 -5.93 -4.69
C MET A 38 6.22 -6.67 -6.03
N LYS A 39 5.95 -7.98 -6.01
CA LYS A 39 5.74 -8.76 -7.25
C LYS A 39 4.53 -8.25 -8.04
N GLN A 40 3.39 -8.06 -7.37
CA GLN A 40 2.17 -7.52 -7.98
C GLN A 40 2.41 -6.11 -8.55
N PHE A 41 3.05 -5.24 -7.75
CA PHE A 41 3.41 -3.89 -8.17
C PHE A 41 4.25 -3.89 -9.45
N MET A 42 5.28 -4.74 -9.54
CA MET A 42 6.12 -4.82 -10.74
C MET A 42 5.36 -5.34 -11.98
N GLN A 43 4.38 -6.21 -11.79
CA GLN A 43 3.52 -6.67 -12.87
C GLN A 43 2.61 -5.53 -13.37
N GLU A 44 1.96 -4.82 -12.45
CA GLU A 44 1.08 -3.70 -12.80
C GLU A 44 1.85 -2.52 -13.41
N VAL A 45 3.06 -2.22 -12.96
CA VAL A 45 3.93 -1.20 -13.58
C VAL A 45 4.26 -1.54 -15.03
N ARG A 46 4.56 -2.82 -15.32
CA ARG A 46 4.82 -3.26 -16.71
C ARG A 46 3.59 -3.12 -17.58
N ARG A 47 2.41 -3.52 -17.06
CA ARG A 47 1.12 -3.36 -17.73
C ARG A 47 0.82 -1.89 -18.01
N THR A 48 0.96 -1.02 -17.01
CA THR A 48 0.74 0.43 -17.13
C THR A 48 1.65 1.04 -18.20
N ARG A 49 2.92 0.62 -18.26
CA ARG A 49 3.85 1.09 -19.28
C ARG A 49 3.41 0.69 -20.71
N GLN A 50 2.91 -0.53 -20.87
CA GLN A 50 2.41 -1.00 -22.18
C GLN A 50 1.13 -0.27 -22.59
N LEU A 51 0.21 -0.06 -21.63
CA LEU A 51 -1.02 0.71 -21.87
C LEU A 51 -0.70 2.16 -22.23
N ARG A 52 0.21 2.80 -21.51
CA ARG A 52 0.64 4.18 -21.80
C ARG A 52 1.18 4.31 -23.22
N LYS A 53 2.01 3.38 -23.65
CA LYS A 53 2.55 3.37 -25.02
C LYS A 53 1.43 3.24 -26.05
N ARG A 54 0.46 2.35 -25.84
CA ARG A 54 -0.72 2.20 -26.73
C ARG A 54 -1.55 3.48 -26.79
N VAL A 55 -1.79 4.11 -25.65
CA VAL A 55 -2.53 5.36 -25.58
C VAL A 55 -1.77 6.49 -26.32
N GLU A 56 -0.47 6.62 -26.12
CA GLU A 56 0.35 7.60 -26.81
C GLU A 56 0.34 7.38 -28.32
N GLU A 57 0.49 6.13 -28.78
CA GLU A 57 0.41 5.76 -30.20
C GLU A 57 -0.99 6.02 -30.81
N GLY A 58 -2.05 5.83 -30.01
CA GLY A 58 -3.42 6.09 -30.45
C GLY A 58 -3.83 7.56 -30.45
N LEU A 59 -3.29 8.37 -29.51
CA LEU A 59 -3.56 9.82 -29.44
C LEU A 59 -2.85 10.60 -30.54
N ALA A 60 -1.70 10.13 -31.02
CA ALA A 60 -0.93 10.84 -32.04
C ALA A 60 -1.74 11.09 -33.32
N PRO A 61 -2.42 10.10 -33.95
CA PRO A 61 -3.25 10.34 -35.11
C PRO A 61 -4.52 11.18 -34.82
N ALA A 62 -5.11 11.03 -33.63
CA ALA A 62 -6.25 11.85 -33.22
C ALA A 62 -5.88 13.34 -33.12
N ASN A 63 -4.74 13.64 -32.49
CA ASN A 63 -4.23 15.00 -32.38
C ASN A 63 -3.81 15.58 -33.76
N ALA A 64 -3.25 14.75 -34.63
CA ALA A 64 -2.88 15.20 -35.98
C ALA A 64 -4.14 15.58 -36.79
N ALA A 65 -5.17 14.73 -36.81
CA ALA A 65 -6.43 15.01 -37.48
C ALA A 65 -7.13 16.25 -36.90
N PHE A 66 -7.13 16.40 -35.57
CA PHE A 66 -7.67 17.60 -34.92
C PHE A 66 -6.90 18.89 -35.27
N THR A 67 -5.59 18.80 -35.41
CA THR A 67 -4.76 19.95 -35.83
C THR A 67 -5.09 20.35 -37.24
N VAL A 68 -5.31 19.39 -38.16
CA VAL A 68 -5.74 19.70 -39.56
C VAL A 68 -7.15 20.29 -39.56
N ALA A 69 -8.09 19.73 -38.80
CA ALA A 69 -9.44 20.28 -38.68
C ALA A 69 -9.42 21.72 -38.17
N SER A 70 -8.60 22.01 -37.15
CA SER A 70 -8.46 23.37 -36.58
C SER A 70 -7.78 24.38 -37.55
N ALA A 71 -7.01 23.91 -38.52
CA ALA A 71 -6.41 24.75 -39.54
C ALA A 71 -7.40 25.11 -40.70
N VAL A 72 -8.36 24.22 -40.93
CA VAL A 72 -9.37 24.40 -42.00
C VAL A 72 -10.61 25.13 -41.49
N MET A 73 -11.01 24.90 -40.24
CA MET A 73 -12.18 25.52 -39.62
C MET A 73 -11.81 26.80 -38.87
N SER A 74 -12.77 27.74 -38.79
CA SER A 74 -12.58 28.88 -37.89
C SER A 74 -12.71 28.44 -36.42
N PRO A 75 -11.98 29.08 -35.48
CA PRO A 75 -12.04 28.74 -34.06
C PRO A 75 -13.45 28.77 -33.47
N GLU A 76 -14.25 29.72 -33.90
CA GLU A 76 -15.66 29.90 -33.48
C GLU A 76 -16.55 28.76 -33.93
N MET A 77 -16.33 28.23 -35.13
CA MET A 77 -17.07 27.08 -35.67
C MET A 77 -16.67 25.78 -34.99
N LEU A 78 -15.39 25.60 -34.70
CA LEU A 78 -14.88 24.44 -33.95
C LEU A 78 -15.48 24.42 -32.55
N GLU A 79 -15.52 25.56 -31.87
CA GLU A 79 -16.13 25.71 -30.56
C GLU A 79 -17.63 25.37 -30.58
N GLN A 80 -18.38 25.94 -31.59
CA GLN A 80 -19.79 25.60 -31.76
C GLN A 80 -20.02 24.12 -32.04
N ALA A 81 -19.21 23.48 -32.86
CA ALA A 81 -19.33 22.04 -33.18
C ALA A 81 -19.14 21.15 -31.96
N LEU A 82 -18.25 21.53 -31.03
CA LEU A 82 -17.93 20.74 -29.83
C LEU A 82 -18.74 21.14 -28.58
N MET A 83 -19.55 22.21 -28.64
CA MET A 83 -20.27 22.76 -27.49
C MET A 83 -21.30 21.77 -26.89
N ALA A 84 -21.94 20.95 -27.70
CA ALA A 84 -23.00 20.04 -27.26
C ALA A 84 -22.64 18.58 -27.57
N PRO A 85 -21.95 17.86 -26.69
CA PRO A 85 -21.62 16.46 -26.93
C PRO A 85 -22.91 15.62 -26.97
N ARG A 86 -23.05 14.79 -27.97
CA ARG A 86 -24.20 13.88 -28.16
C ARG A 86 -24.06 12.61 -27.31
N LEU A 87 -22.84 12.27 -26.96
CA LEU A 87 -22.51 11.09 -26.16
C LEU A 87 -22.14 11.46 -24.74
N SER A 88 -22.92 11.00 -23.79
CA SER A 88 -22.53 10.97 -22.39
C SER A 88 -22.03 9.57 -22.04
N THR A 89 -20.82 9.43 -21.54
CA THR A 89 -20.29 8.14 -21.10
C THR A 89 -20.43 8.03 -19.60
N GLU A 90 -21.29 7.11 -19.15
CA GLU A 90 -21.33 6.75 -17.73
C GLU A 90 -20.26 5.73 -17.41
N VAL A 91 -19.47 6.03 -16.36
CA VAL A 91 -18.44 5.13 -15.84
C VAL A 91 -18.86 4.66 -14.46
N THR A 92 -19.11 3.36 -14.33
CA THR A 92 -19.35 2.73 -13.02
C THR A 92 -18.03 2.29 -12.42
N VAL A 93 -17.92 2.44 -11.10
CA VAL A 93 -16.69 2.13 -10.37
C VAL A 93 -16.95 1.00 -9.40
N ASP A 94 -16.43 -0.16 -9.71
CA ASP A 94 -16.42 -1.31 -8.82
C ASP A 94 -15.11 -1.41 -8.05
N GLN A 95 -15.07 -2.26 -7.02
CA GLN A 95 -13.88 -2.49 -6.23
C GLN A 95 -13.43 -3.95 -6.31
N ARG A 96 -12.18 -4.14 -6.67
CA ARG A 96 -11.51 -5.44 -6.62
C ARG A 96 -10.48 -5.45 -5.49
N ASN A 97 -10.38 -6.56 -4.77
CA ASN A 97 -9.40 -6.70 -3.69
C ASN A 97 -8.12 -7.39 -4.19
N ILE A 98 -6.96 -6.72 -4.03
CA ILE A 98 -5.64 -7.28 -4.31
C ILE A 98 -4.84 -7.27 -3.01
N MET A 99 -4.59 -8.44 -2.39
CA MET A 99 -3.82 -8.59 -1.15
C MET A 99 -4.29 -7.66 -0.01
N SER A 100 -5.59 -7.52 0.18
CA SER A 100 -6.26 -6.63 1.16
C SER A 100 -6.21 -5.14 0.82
N ILE A 101 -5.93 -4.78 -0.44
CA ILE A 101 -6.03 -3.42 -0.96
C ILE A 101 -7.23 -3.36 -1.89
N ALA A 102 -8.18 -2.48 -1.61
CA ALA A 102 -9.30 -2.21 -2.51
C ALA A 102 -8.80 -1.35 -3.67
N VAL A 103 -8.82 -1.89 -4.87
CA VAL A 103 -8.45 -1.19 -6.11
C VAL A 103 -9.71 -0.95 -6.94
N PRO A 104 -9.86 0.21 -7.59
CA PRO A 104 -11.02 0.49 -8.43
C PRO A 104 -10.94 -0.29 -9.73
N VAL A 105 -12.09 -0.70 -10.22
CA VAL A 105 -12.30 -1.26 -11.57
C VAL A 105 -13.31 -0.37 -12.26
N PHE A 106 -12.94 0.18 -13.41
CA PHE A 106 -13.79 1.06 -14.19
C PHE A 106 -14.51 0.24 -15.25
N HIS A 107 -15.83 0.34 -15.26
CA HIS A 107 -16.67 -0.23 -16.29
C HIS A 107 -17.34 0.91 -17.04
N ARG A 108 -17.21 0.90 -18.36
CA ARG A 108 -17.98 1.77 -19.24
C ARG A 108 -19.37 1.15 -19.39
N ALA A 109 -20.43 1.91 -19.20
CA ALA A 109 -21.77 1.46 -19.57
C ALA A 109 -21.78 1.10 -21.07
N GLU A 110 -22.33 -0.06 -21.40
CA GLU A 110 -22.45 -0.50 -22.79
C GLU A 110 -23.29 0.53 -23.56
N GLN A 111 -22.65 1.22 -24.49
CA GLN A 111 -23.33 2.08 -25.45
C GLN A 111 -23.66 1.26 -26.70
N GLU A 112 -24.73 1.66 -27.40
CA GLU A 112 -25.12 1.08 -28.66
C GLU A 112 -23.95 0.95 -29.66
N ALA A 113 -23.94 -0.11 -30.44
CA ALA A 113 -22.78 -0.60 -31.21
C ALA A 113 -22.16 0.40 -32.21
N GLN A 114 -22.84 1.47 -32.58
CA GLN A 114 -22.30 2.58 -33.39
C GLN A 114 -22.96 3.89 -32.97
N PRO A 115 -22.46 4.58 -31.94
CA PRO A 115 -22.96 5.88 -31.62
C PRO A 115 -22.57 6.86 -32.74
N ASP A 116 -23.55 7.62 -33.24
CA ASP A 116 -23.31 8.75 -34.10
C ASP A 116 -22.52 9.81 -33.29
N LEU A 117 -21.21 9.90 -33.57
CA LEU A 117 -20.27 10.81 -32.88
C LEU A 117 -20.47 12.26 -33.33
N ALA A 118 -21.05 12.47 -34.51
CA ALA A 118 -21.26 13.80 -35.05
C ALA A 118 -22.39 14.51 -34.31
N CYS A 119 -22.06 15.46 -33.47
CA CYS A 119 -23.00 16.34 -32.75
C CYS A 119 -23.29 17.65 -33.48
N TYR A 120 -22.80 17.81 -34.71
CA TYR A 120 -22.83 19.03 -35.50
C TYR A 120 -23.41 18.77 -36.92
N GLY A 121 -23.84 19.85 -37.56
CA GLY A 121 -24.33 19.78 -38.93
C GLY A 121 -23.21 19.72 -39.95
N PHE A 122 -23.49 19.15 -41.14
CA PHE A 122 -22.50 19.02 -42.22
C PHE A 122 -22.12 20.35 -42.86
N ALA A 123 -22.84 21.43 -42.57
CA ALA A 123 -22.55 22.76 -43.11
C ALA A 123 -21.36 23.37 -42.32
N GLN A 124 -20.27 23.67 -43.05
CA GLN A 124 -19.09 24.31 -42.50
C GLN A 124 -18.22 23.49 -41.56
N THR A 125 -18.40 22.18 -41.45
CA THR A 125 -17.57 21.27 -40.71
C THR A 125 -16.67 20.44 -41.64
N SER A 126 -15.47 20.15 -41.19
CA SER A 126 -14.48 19.34 -41.93
C SER A 126 -14.60 17.88 -41.60
N GLY A 127 -14.46 17.00 -42.60
CA GLY A 127 -14.39 15.53 -42.38
C GLY A 127 -13.22 15.09 -41.50
N GLU A 128 -12.15 15.90 -41.42
CA GLU A 128 -11.02 15.68 -40.53
C GLU A 128 -11.43 15.72 -39.04
N LEU A 129 -12.49 16.48 -38.71
CA LEU A 129 -13.03 16.50 -37.34
C LEU A 129 -13.70 15.17 -37.00
N ASP A 130 -14.41 14.55 -37.96
CA ASP A 130 -15.01 13.23 -37.79
C ASP A 130 -13.93 12.17 -37.56
N ASP A 131 -12.86 12.20 -38.32
CA ASP A 131 -11.73 11.28 -38.17
C ASP A 131 -11.03 11.46 -36.81
N ALA A 132 -10.88 12.69 -36.35
CA ALA A 132 -10.32 12.99 -35.03
C ALA A 132 -11.20 12.43 -33.89
N LEU A 133 -12.50 12.63 -33.95
CA LEU A 133 -13.46 12.12 -32.95
C LEU A 133 -13.53 10.59 -32.95
N GLN A 134 -13.51 9.95 -34.13
CA GLN A 134 -13.46 8.50 -34.22
C GLN A 134 -12.16 7.92 -33.63
N ALA A 135 -11.01 8.53 -33.96
CA ALA A 135 -9.73 8.13 -33.40
C ALA A 135 -9.71 8.29 -31.87
N LEU A 136 -10.23 9.39 -31.34
CA LEU A 136 -10.34 9.63 -29.90
C LEU A 136 -11.24 8.60 -29.22
N ASN A 137 -12.42 8.26 -29.81
CA ASN A 137 -13.32 7.28 -29.25
C ASN A 137 -12.70 5.87 -29.19
N ARG A 138 -11.85 5.51 -30.17
CA ARG A 138 -11.11 4.23 -30.14
C ARG A 138 -10.11 4.16 -28.99
N VAL A 139 -9.45 5.26 -28.68
CA VAL A 139 -8.45 5.34 -27.61
C VAL A 139 -9.09 5.46 -26.21
N TYR A 140 -10.36 5.86 -26.15
CA TYR A 140 -11.03 6.13 -24.88
C TYR A 140 -11.07 4.92 -23.94
N SER A 141 -11.28 3.71 -24.47
CA SER A 141 -11.24 2.47 -23.67
C SER A 141 -9.84 2.21 -23.08
N ASP A 142 -8.80 2.44 -23.85
CA ASP A 142 -7.41 2.29 -23.39
C ASP A 142 -7.04 3.36 -22.35
N LEU A 143 -7.61 4.56 -22.45
CA LEU A 143 -7.46 5.63 -21.44
C LEU A 143 -8.09 5.22 -20.10
N LEU A 144 -9.28 4.62 -20.10
CA LEU A 144 -9.91 4.12 -18.87
C LEU A 144 -9.12 2.98 -18.24
N GLU A 145 -8.63 2.03 -19.06
CA GLU A 145 -7.74 0.98 -18.56
C GLU A 145 -6.44 1.54 -17.99
N LEU A 146 -5.86 2.54 -18.63
CA LEU A 146 -4.66 3.21 -18.14
C LEU A 146 -4.91 3.90 -16.80
N ALA A 147 -6.00 4.66 -16.69
CA ALA A 147 -6.38 5.33 -15.44
C ALA A 147 -6.58 4.34 -14.28
N GLN A 148 -7.24 3.21 -14.55
CA GLN A 148 -7.41 2.12 -13.58
C GLN A 148 -6.06 1.52 -13.15
N ALA A 149 -5.17 1.23 -14.12
CA ALA A 149 -3.87 0.64 -13.86
C ALA A 149 -2.97 1.61 -13.07
N GLU A 150 -2.95 2.89 -13.42
CA GLU A 150 -2.19 3.92 -12.69
C GLU A 150 -2.69 4.09 -11.26
N LYS A 151 -4.01 4.10 -11.04
CA LYS A 151 -4.58 4.17 -9.70
C LYS A 151 -4.24 2.93 -8.88
N THR A 152 -4.27 1.75 -9.49
CA THR A 152 -3.86 0.49 -8.85
C THR A 152 -2.39 0.53 -8.43
N VAL A 153 -1.49 0.96 -9.31
CA VAL A 153 -0.06 1.14 -9.01
C VAL A 153 0.15 2.12 -7.86
N GLN A 154 -0.57 3.24 -7.85
CA GLN A 154 -0.48 4.25 -6.78
C GLN A 154 -0.89 3.67 -5.41
N LEU A 155 -2.00 2.92 -5.35
CA LEU A 155 -2.49 2.30 -4.11
C LEU A 155 -1.53 1.21 -3.61
N LEU A 156 -1.01 0.38 -4.51
CA LEU A 156 0.00 -0.63 -4.18
C LEU A 156 1.28 0.01 -3.63
N ALA A 157 1.78 1.09 -4.25
CA ALA A 157 2.96 1.81 -3.79
C ALA A 157 2.78 2.35 -2.37
N GLN A 158 1.62 2.95 -2.07
CA GLN A 158 1.31 3.47 -0.74
C GLN A 158 1.29 2.37 0.33
N ASP A 159 0.71 1.20 0.01
CA ASP A 159 0.67 0.10 0.99
C ASP A 159 2.03 -0.58 1.17
N ILE A 160 2.83 -0.69 0.11
CA ILE A 160 4.24 -1.14 0.20
C ILE A 160 5.02 -0.22 1.12
N GLU A 161 4.89 1.10 0.98
CA GLU A 161 5.56 2.06 1.85
C GLU A 161 5.12 1.93 3.31
N ARG A 162 3.81 1.83 3.56
CA ARG A 162 3.26 1.61 4.91
C ARG A 162 3.77 0.30 5.53
N THR A 163 3.78 -0.77 4.75
CA THR A 163 4.26 -2.08 5.20
C THR A 163 5.76 -2.05 5.47
N ARG A 164 6.55 -1.40 4.60
CA ARG A 164 7.99 -1.20 4.81
C ARG A 164 8.28 -0.45 6.11
N ARG A 165 7.55 0.64 6.38
CA ARG A 165 7.71 1.39 7.65
C ARG A 165 7.41 0.50 8.86
N ARG A 166 6.35 -0.34 8.80
CA ARG A 166 6.01 -1.27 9.90
C ARG A 166 7.08 -2.36 10.08
N VAL A 167 7.59 -2.94 9.00
CA VAL A 167 8.68 -3.92 9.05
C VAL A 167 9.92 -3.31 9.69
N ASN A 168 10.33 -2.13 9.25
CA ASN A 168 11.50 -1.42 9.80
C ASN A 168 11.31 -1.07 11.28
N ALA A 169 10.12 -0.62 11.69
CA ALA A 169 9.83 -0.34 13.11
C ALA A 169 9.92 -1.60 13.97
N LEU A 170 9.42 -2.74 13.49
CA LEU A 170 9.57 -4.01 14.20
C LEU A 170 11.03 -4.45 14.30
N GLU A 171 11.79 -4.38 13.22
CA GLU A 171 13.15 -4.88 13.12
C GLU A 171 14.15 -4.04 13.93
N TYR A 172 14.08 -2.70 13.80
CA TYR A 172 15.09 -1.82 14.39
C TYR A 172 14.71 -1.22 15.75
N VAL A 173 13.42 -1.20 16.10
CA VAL A 173 12.97 -0.59 17.35
C VAL A 173 12.37 -1.64 18.28
N VAL A 174 11.27 -2.30 17.88
CA VAL A 174 10.48 -3.12 18.81
C VAL A 174 11.20 -4.41 19.24
N ILE A 175 11.78 -5.14 18.30
CA ILE A 175 12.48 -6.40 18.59
C ILE A 175 13.73 -6.17 19.46
N PRO A 176 14.64 -5.23 19.13
CA PRO A 176 15.81 -4.97 19.96
C PRO A 176 15.47 -4.40 21.34
N GLU A 177 14.44 -3.56 21.44
CA GLU A 177 13.98 -3.05 22.73
C GLU A 177 13.44 -4.16 23.63
N ASN A 178 12.57 -5.04 23.10
CA ASN A 178 12.07 -6.19 23.85
C ASN A 178 13.23 -7.11 24.30
N GLN A 179 14.22 -7.35 23.44
CA GLN A 179 15.39 -8.16 23.80
C GLN A 179 16.21 -7.54 24.94
N ARG A 180 16.47 -6.23 24.89
CA ARG A 180 17.16 -5.50 25.96
C ARG A 180 16.40 -5.60 27.28
N ASN A 181 15.10 -5.40 27.22
CA ASN A 181 14.23 -5.43 28.40
C ASN A 181 14.15 -6.82 29.03
N ILE A 182 14.06 -7.87 28.21
CA ILE A 182 14.09 -9.26 28.67
C ILE A 182 15.43 -9.56 29.38
N ARG A 183 16.55 -9.19 28.78
CA ARG A 183 17.88 -9.37 29.38
C ARG A 183 17.99 -8.66 30.73
N TYR A 184 17.55 -7.40 30.79
CA TYR A 184 17.56 -6.61 32.01
C TYR A 184 16.75 -7.27 33.14
N ILE A 185 15.49 -7.68 32.85
CA ILE A 185 14.65 -8.32 33.86
C ILE A 185 15.23 -9.66 34.30
N THR A 186 15.74 -10.47 33.37
CA THR A 186 16.37 -11.76 33.69
C THR A 186 17.54 -11.57 34.62
N MET A 187 18.44 -10.66 34.33
CA MET A 187 19.59 -10.32 35.16
C MET A 187 19.18 -9.87 36.58
N LYS A 188 18.15 -9.01 36.69
CA LYS A 188 17.63 -8.54 37.98
C LYS A 188 16.96 -9.63 38.80
N LEU A 189 16.24 -10.54 38.17
CA LEU A 189 15.65 -11.70 38.87
C LEU A 189 16.72 -12.68 39.35
N GLU A 190 17.76 -12.95 38.56
CA GLU A 190 18.90 -13.77 38.97
C GLU A 190 19.67 -13.14 40.13
N GLU A 191 19.89 -11.84 40.12
CA GLU A 191 20.55 -11.11 41.24
C GLU A 191 19.73 -11.24 42.54
N ASN A 192 18.39 -11.06 42.46
CA ASN A 192 17.51 -11.24 43.60
C ASN A 192 17.50 -12.69 44.13
N GLU A 193 17.50 -13.68 43.23
CA GLU A 193 17.56 -15.10 43.62
C GLU A 193 18.89 -15.44 44.31
N ARG A 194 20.02 -14.95 43.80
CA ARG A 194 21.34 -15.09 44.46
C ARG A 194 21.34 -14.47 45.86
N GLY A 195 20.82 -13.22 45.97
CA GLY A 195 20.71 -12.55 47.26
C GLY A 195 19.83 -13.29 48.27
N ASN A 196 18.73 -13.84 47.84
CA ASN A 196 17.84 -14.62 48.67
C ASN A 196 18.50 -15.95 49.11
N THR A 197 19.18 -16.63 48.19
CA THR A 197 19.92 -17.87 48.50
C THR A 197 21.01 -17.63 49.55
N THR A 198 21.77 -16.53 49.41
CA THR A 198 22.81 -16.15 50.38
C THR A 198 22.20 -15.83 51.75
N ARG A 199 21.06 -15.14 51.81
CA ARG A 199 20.34 -14.87 53.07
C ARG A 199 19.87 -16.13 53.72
N LEU A 200 19.28 -17.07 52.96
CA LEU A 200 18.80 -18.36 53.45
C LEU A 200 19.95 -19.22 53.99
N MET A 201 21.12 -19.24 53.30
CA MET A 201 22.32 -19.91 53.84
C MET A 201 22.73 -19.33 55.20
N LYS A 202 22.78 -18.02 55.33
CA LYS A 202 23.16 -17.37 56.59
C LYS A 202 22.15 -17.63 57.72
N VAL A 203 20.85 -17.61 57.40
CA VAL A 203 19.81 -17.97 58.40
C VAL A 203 19.92 -19.42 58.81
N LYS A 204 20.20 -20.35 57.88
CA LYS A 204 20.43 -21.78 58.19
C LYS A 204 21.63 -21.90 59.16
N ASP A 205 22.75 -21.23 58.88
CA ASP A 205 23.92 -21.31 59.74
C ASP A 205 23.67 -20.77 61.18
N MET A 206 22.89 -19.69 61.28
CA MET A 206 22.49 -19.14 62.59
C MET A 206 21.60 -20.13 63.36
N VAL A 207 20.60 -20.71 62.73
CA VAL A 207 19.72 -21.69 63.34
C VAL A 207 20.48 -22.95 63.79
N LEU A 208 21.48 -23.41 63.03
CA LEU A 208 22.33 -24.53 63.42
C LEU A 208 23.23 -24.19 64.61
N GLN A 209 23.79 -22.95 64.69
CA GLN A 209 24.58 -22.48 65.85
C GLN A 209 23.71 -22.44 67.13
N ASP A 210 22.51 -21.85 67.04
CA ASP A 210 21.58 -21.81 68.18
C ASP A 210 21.15 -23.23 68.65
N ALA A 211 20.92 -24.16 67.68
CA ALA A 211 20.62 -25.55 68.05
C ALA A 211 21.77 -26.29 68.71
N HIS A 212 23.02 -25.94 68.42
CA HIS A 212 24.19 -26.47 69.11
C HIS A 212 24.36 -25.87 70.51
N HIS A 213 24.07 -24.58 70.70
CA HIS A 213 24.13 -23.96 72.06
C HIS A 213 23.03 -24.49 73.00
N TYR A 214 21.92 -24.98 72.49
CA TYR A 214 20.85 -25.54 73.33
C TYR A 214 21.10 -27.01 73.76
N LYS A 215 22.09 -27.69 73.16
CA LYS A 215 22.49 -29.09 73.49
C LYS A 215 23.73 -29.20 74.37
N SER A 216 24.39 -28.08 74.71
CA SER A 216 25.46 -28.00 75.70
C SER A 216 24.96 -27.37 76.98
#